data_85e8c6a4242009221de802f36df45a5c
#
_entry.id   85e8c6a4242009221de802f36df45a5c
#
_cell.length_a   1.000
_cell.length_b   1.000
_cell.length_c   1.000
_cell.angle_alpha   90.00
_cell.angle_beta   90.00
_cell.angle_gamma   90.00
#
_symmetry.space_group_name_H-M   'P 1'
#
loop_
_entity.id
_entity.type
_entity.pdbx_description
1 polymer ?
#
loop_
_entity_poly.entity_id
_entity_poly.type
_entity_poly.pdbx_seq_one_letter_code
_entity_poly.pdbx_strand_id
1 'polypeptide(L)'
;MRIRSIALAATRLVATPLVAQQAMQVPGSKNPALVAAGSYTIDPGHTLVEWTVDHLGFSPYFGLFGEPTGTLTLDPKNPAAAKVDVTIPVSKVVTASAGLTGHLLRAPKEAGGKPDFFGPSPADARFVSTRVVAKGETASVTGNLTLNGITKPVTLQVSFYGAGKSPAQMGGKDNLGFEAHTTIKRSEFGIGFGVPMVSDEVKLKIAAAFTRD
;
A
#
# COMPACT_ATOMS: atom_id res chain seq x y z
N MET A 1 -20.78 -68.73 57.58
CA MET A 1 -19.73 -67.64 57.43
C MET A 1 -19.62 -67.36 55.92
N ARG A 2 -20.19 -66.24 55.45
CA ARG A 2 -20.18 -65.84 54.01
C ARG A 2 -19.19 -64.73 53.82
N ILE A 3 -18.12 -65.01 53.08
CA ILE A 3 -17.10 -64.08 52.72
C ILE A 3 -17.61 -63.25 51.50
N ARG A 4 -17.75 -61.91 51.66
CA ARG A 4 -18.10 -61.00 50.55
C ARG A 4 -16.81 -60.52 49.93
N SER A 5 -16.55 -60.83 48.67
CA SER A 5 -15.45 -60.29 47.88
C SER A 5 -15.79 -58.87 47.41
N ILE A 6 -14.96 -57.95 47.80
CA ILE A 6 -15.01 -56.52 47.34
C ILE A 6 -14.19 -56.45 46.05
N ALA A 7 -14.85 -56.17 44.91
CA ALA A 7 -14.16 -55.91 43.68
C ALA A 7 -13.73 -54.42 43.60
N LEU A 8 -12.42 -54.18 43.54
CA LEU A 8 -11.83 -52.87 43.41
C LEU A 8 -11.84 -52.46 41.95
N ALA A 9 -12.70 -51.52 41.54
CA ALA A 9 -12.73 -50.97 40.20
C ALA A 9 -11.58 -49.93 40.03
N ALA A 10 -10.60 -50.28 39.22
CA ALA A 10 -9.50 -49.36 38.86
C ALA A 10 -9.96 -48.44 37.73
N THR A 11 -10.22 -47.18 38.05
CA THR A 11 -10.51 -46.11 37.07
C THR A 11 -9.20 -45.68 36.42
N ARG A 12 -9.04 -45.99 35.13
CA ARG A 12 -7.93 -45.48 34.33
C ARG A 12 -8.26 -44.06 33.90
N LEU A 13 -7.53 -43.08 34.44
CA LEU A 13 -7.51 -41.69 33.89
C LEU A 13 -6.83 -41.74 32.53
N VAL A 14 -7.60 -41.50 31.47
CA VAL A 14 -7.05 -41.22 30.13
C VAL A 14 -6.63 -39.75 30.11
N ALA A 15 -5.34 -39.51 30.21
CA ALA A 15 -4.79 -38.17 29.99
C ALA A 15 -4.88 -37.86 28.50
N THR A 16 -5.81 -36.98 28.10
CA THR A 16 -5.85 -36.40 26.78
C THR A 16 -4.66 -35.41 26.63
N PRO A 17 -3.81 -35.56 25.60
CA PRO A 17 -2.74 -34.60 25.39
C PRO A 17 -3.35 -33.23 25.10
N LEU A 18 -3.02 -32.25 25.95
CA LEU A 18 -3.32 -30.85 25.69
C LEU A 18 -2.44 -30.42 24.53
N VAL A 19 -2.97 -30.41 23.32
CA VAL A 19 -2.30 -29.81 22.16
C VAL A 19 -2.26 -28.31 22.45
N ALA A 20 -1.13 -27.82 22.91
CA ALA A 20 -0.90 -26.40 23.07
C ALA A 20 -1.06 -25.76 21.67
N GLN A 21 -2.13 -25.03 21.49
CA GLN A 21 -2.37 -24.23 20.29
C GLN A 21 -1.29 -23.15 20.27
N GLN A 22 -0.26 -23.35 19.44
CA GLN A 22 0.76 -22.33 19.25
C GLN A 22 0.05 -21.06 18.76
N ALA A 23 0.09 -20.01 19.55
CA ALA A 23 -0.44 -18.70 19.16
C ALA A 23 0.24 -18.29 17.84
N MET A 24 -0.55 -18.04 16.80
CA MET A 24 -0.03 -17.54 15.54
C MET A 24 0.67 -16.21 15.80
N GLN A 25 1.97 -16.15 15.54
CA GLN A 25 2.74 -14.92 15.64
C GLN A 25 2.66 -14.16 14.31
N VAL A 26 2.56 -12.83 14.39
CA VAL A 26 2.65 -11.95 13.22
C VAL A 26 4.05 -12.07 12.63
N PRO A 27 4.19 -12.47 11.34
CA PRO A 27 5.50 -12.76 10.75
C PRO A 27 6.35 -11.51 10.47
N GLY A 28 5.71 -10.34 10.34
CA GLY A 28 6.36 -9.05 10.12
C GLY A 28 6.66 -8.32 11.42
N SER A 29 7.77 -7.59 11.47
CA SER A 29 8.10 -6.71 12.58
C SER A 29 8.82 -5.46 12.11
N LYS A 30 8.75 -4.39 12.91
CA LYS A 30 9.47 -3.13 12.66
C LYS A 30 10.94 -3.28 13.05
N ASN A 31 11.64 -4.18 12.36
CA ASN A 31 13.05 -4.46 12.55
C ASN A 31 13.81 -4.37 11.23
N PRO A 32 14.58 -3.28 10.98
CA PRO A 32 15.35 -3.11 9.75
C PRO A 32 16.41 -4.20 9.49
N ALA A 33 16.86 -4.92 10.54
CA ALA A 33 17.82 -6.00 10.38
C ALA A 33 17.27 -7.22 9.60
N LEU A 34 15.95 -7.31 9.43
CA LEU A 34 15.29 -8.34 8.64
C LEU A 34 15.26 -8.02 7.14
N VAL A 35 15.67 -6.80 6.75
CA VAL A 35 15.69 -6.39 5.36
C VAL A 35 16.88 -7.01 4.64
N ALA A 36 16.62 -7.83 3.65
CA ALA A 36 17.66 -8.36 2.79
C ALA A 36 17.93 -7.41 1.59
N ALA A 37 19.18 -7.35 1.13
CA ALA A 37 19.49 -6.65 -0.11
C ALA A 37 18.92 -7.41 -1.32
N GLY A 38 18.40 -6.68 -2.31
CA GLY A 38 17.87 -7.30 -3.52
C GLY A 38 16.84 -6.48 -4.27
N SER A 39 16.22 -7.13 -5.23
CA SER A 39 15.05 -6.66 -5.96
C SER A 39 13.78 -7.20 -5.32
N TYR A 40 12.77 -6.36 -5.30
CA TYR A 40 11.47 -6.64 -4.74
C TYR A 40 10.41 -6.20 -5.74
N THR A 41 9.42 -7.04 -5.95
CA THR A 41 8.24 -6.70 -6.74
C THR A 41 7.14 -6.19 -5.81
N ILE A 42 6.44 -5.15 -6.23
CA ILE A 42 5.30 -4.60 -5.48
C ILE A 42 4.18 -5.65 -5.39
N ASP A 43 3.55 -5.76 -4.23
CA ASP A 43 2.36 -6.57 -4.06
C ASP A 43 1.12 -5.74 -4.43
N PRO A 44 0.49 -5.99 -5.58
CA PRO A 44 -0.64 -5.19 -6.06
C PRO A 44 -1.88 -5.34 -5.19
N GLY A 45 -2.03 -6.47 -4.51
CA GLY A 45 -3.19 -6.75 -3.65
C GLY A 45 -3.15 -6.04 -2.31
N HIS A 46 -1.95 -5.64 -1.85
CA HIS A 46 -1.75 -5.02 -0.54
C HIS A 46 -1.10 -3.63 -0.62
N THR A 47 -0.95 -3.07 -1.81
CA THR A 47 -0.46 -1.70 -2.01
C THR A 47 -1.59 -0.79 -2.43
N LEU A 48 -1.76 0.31 -1.69
CA LEU A 48 -2.83 1.28 -1.89
C LEU A 48 -2.28 2.69 -1.87
N VAL A 49 -2.84 3.55 -2.72
CA VAL A 49 -2.61 5.00 -2.71
C VAL A 49 -3.93 5.68 -2.37
N GLU A 50 -4.07 6.14 -1.13
CA GLU A 50 -5.17 6.99 -0.69
C GLU A 50 -4.92 8.42 -1.13
N TRP A 51 -5.93 9.06 -1.68
CA TRP A 51 -5.95 10.48 -1.97
C TRP A 51 -7.05 11.18 -1.18
N THR A 52 -6.76 12.36 -0.66
CA THR A 52 -7.70 13.17 0.10
C THR A 52 -7.71 14.59 -0.42
N VAL A 53 -8.90 15.16 -0.59
CA VAL A 53 -9.16 16.57 -0.92
C VAL A 53 -10.07 17.20 0.14
N ASP A 54 -10.04 18.53 0.25
CA ASP A 54 -11.09 19.28 0.93
C ASP A 54 -12.25 19.50 -0.04
N HIS A 55 -13.47 19.24 0.42
CA HIS A 55 -14.68 19.42 -0.35
C HIS A 55 -15.52 20.57 0.23
N LEU A 56 -15.47 21.72 -0.42
CA LEU A 56 -16.21 22.93 -0.10
C LEU A 56 -15.92 23.54 1.29
N GLY A 57 -14.80 23.16 1.93
CA GLY A 57 -14.51 23.56 3.29
C GLY A 57 -15.38 22.89 4.35
N PHE A 58 -16.23 21.94 3.96
CA PHE A 58 -17.15 21.27 4.89
C PHE A 58 -16.60 19.94 5.40
N SER A 59 -15.90 19.19 4.56
CA SER A 59 -15.38 17.89 4.94
C SER A 59 -14.22 17.44 4.02
N PRO A 60 -13.30 16.62 4.50
CA PRO A 60 -12.42 15.87 3.64
C PRO A 60 -13.21 14.83 2.84
N TYR A 61 -12.79 14.59 1.60
CA TYR A 61 -13.24 13.46 0.80
C TYR A 61 -12.03 12.68 0.30
N PHE A 62 -12.12 11.35 0.27
CA PHE A 62 -11.01 10.49 -0.10
C PHE A 62 -11.44 9.32 -0.97
N GLY A 63 -10.49 8.77 -1.67
CA GLY A 63 -10.63 7.56 -2.47
C GLY A 63 -9.29 6.85 -2.60
N LEU A 64 -9.25 5.78 -3.37
CA LEU A 64 -8.10 4.91 -3.49
C LEU A 64 -7.76 4.67 -4.95
N PHE A 65 -6.44 4.53 -5.22
CA PHE A 65 -5.93 3.78 -6.37
C PHE A 65 -5.32 2.50 -5.85
N GLY A 66 -5.62 1.39 -6.51
CA GLY A 66 -5.11 0.06 -6.19
C GLY A 66 -4.40 -0.59 -7.36
N GLU A 67 -3.99 -1.84 -7.16
CA GLU A 67 -3.37 -2.70 -8.16
C GLU A 67 -2.11 -2.10 -8.83
N PRO A 68 -1.23 -1.38 -8.12
CA PRO A 68 -0.01 -0.88 -8.72
C PRO A 68 0.93 -2.03 -9.10
N THR A 69 1.80 -1.76 -10.08
CA THR A 69 2.89 -2.68 -10.47
C THR A 69 4.22 -1.96 -10.40
N GLY A 70 5.31 -2.71 -10.28
CA GLY A 70 6.65 -2.11 -10.26
C GLY A 70 7.61 -2.77 -9.31
N THR A 71 8.75 -2.13 -9.13
CA THR A 71 9.89 -2.70 -8.40
C THR A 71 10.52 -1.71 -7.44
N LEU A 72 11.14 -2.28 -6.40
CA LEU A 72 12.05 -1.63 -5.47
C LEU A 72 13.37 -2.39 -5.49
N THR A 73 14.47 -1.73 -5.78
CA THR A 73 15.81 -2.26 -5.51
C THR A 73 16.33 -1.60 -4.24
N LEU A 74 16.75 -2.40 -3.27
CA LEU A 74 17.17 -1.91 -1.96
C LEU A 74 18.39 -2.70 -1.45
N ASP A 75 19.38 -1.96 -0.96
CA ASP A 75 20.45 -2.49 -0.11
C ASP A 75 20.39 -1.77 1.25
N PRO A 76 20.07 -2.46 2.36
CA PRO A 76 20.00 -1.85 3.67
C PRO A 76 21.33 -1.26 4.15
N LYS A 77 22.46 -1.67 3.58
CA LYS A 77 23.78 -1.09 3.86
C LYS A 77 24.03 0.20 3.09
N ASN A 78 23.29 0.42 1.99
CA ASN A 78 23.35 1.64 1.18
C ASN A 78 21.95 2.08 0.73
N PRO A 79 21.08 2.47 1.66
CA PRO A 79 19.69 2.82 1.36
C PRO A 79 19.57 4.05 0.44
N ALA A 80 20.59 4.89 0.37
CA ALA A 80 20.61 6.03 -0.55
C ALA A 80 20.67 5.61 -2.04
N ALA A 81 21.13 4.38 -2.33
CA ALA A 81 21.14 3.83 -3.68
C ALA A 81 19.82 3.13 -4.07
N ALA A 82 18.83 3.11 -3.18
CA ALA A 82 17.54 2.49 -3.47
C ALA A 82 16.86 3.12 -4.70
N LYS A 83 16.18 2.28 -5.48
CA LYS A 83 15.45 2.68 -6.68
C LYS A 83 14.02 2.17 -6.61
N VAL A 84 13.08 3.03 -6.89
CA VAL A 84 11.64 2.73 -6.98
C VAL A 84 11.17 3.11 -8.37
N ASP A 85 10.47 2.20 -9.03
CA ASP A 85 9.77 2.42 -10.30
C ASP A 85 8.41 1.75 -10.20
N VAL A 86 7.35 2.54 -10.10
CA VAL A 86 5.99 2.06 -9.84
C VAL A 86 5.02 2.69 -10.81
N THR A 87 4.14 1.88 -11.38
CA THR A 87 3.02 2.26 -12.22
C THR A 87 1.72 2.03 -11.47
N ILE A 88 0.82 3.02 -11.49
CA ILE A 88 -0.47 3.02 -10.79
C ILE A 88 -1.56 3.14 -11.85
N PRO A 89 -2.42 2.11 -12.02
CA PRO A 89 -3.52 2.16 -12.99
C PRO A 89 -4.60 3.13 -12.53
N VAL A 90 -4.65 4.34 -13.13
CA VAL A 90 -5.62 5.39 -12.78
C VAL A 90 -7.05 4.94 -13.04
N SER A 91 -7.26 4.06 -14.01
CA SER A 91 -8.56 3.43 -14.30
C SER A 91 -9.14 2.59 -13.15
N LYS A 92 -8.29 2.23 -12.18
CA LYS A 92 -8.69 1.48 -10.97
C LYS A 92 -9.05 2.38 -9.78
N VAL A 93 -9.25 3.68 -10.02
CA VAL A 93 -9.72 4.60 -8.97
C VAL A 93 -11.07 4.15 -8.42
N VAL A 94 -11.19 4.16 -7.10
CA VAL A 94 -12.45 3.85 -6.40
C VAL A 94 -12.74 4.86 -5.31
N THR A 95 -14.03 5.12 -5.12
CA THR A 95 -14.57 5.85 -3.97
C THR A 95 -15.76 5.08 -3.41
N ALA A 96 -16.21 5.43 -2.21
CA ALA A 96 -17.43 4.86 -1.63
C ALA A 96 -18.71 5.22 -2.40
N SER A 97 -18.66 6.27 -3.25
CA SER A 97 -19.74 6.69 -4.12
C SER A 97 -19.52 6.20 -5.54
N ALA A 98 -20.35 5.28 -6.01
CA ALA A 98 -20.30 4.82 -7.41
C ALA A 98 -20.49 5.97 -8.41
N GLY A 99 -21.36 6.96 -8.07
CA GLY A 99 -21.58 8.15 -8.88
C GLY A 99 -20.32 9.01 -9.02
N LEU A 100 -19.57 9.21 -7.93
CA LEU A 100 -18.31 9.95 -7.99
C LEU A 100 -17.23 9.17 -8.71
N THR A 101 -17.09 7.87 -8.45
CA THR A 101 -16.16 7.02 -9.20
C THR A 101 -16.43 7.12 -10.71
N GLY A 102 -17.70 7.05 -11.12
CA GLY A 102 -18.09 7.25 -12.51
C GLY A 102 -17.79 8.66 -13.04
N HIS A 103 -17.91 9.70 -12.18
CA HIS A 103 -17.56 11.07 -12.58
C HIS A 103 -16.06 11.24 -12.81
N LEU A 104 -15.21 10.64 -11.99
CA LEU A 104 -13.75 10.70 -12.16
C LEU A 104 -13.31 10.12 -13.53
N LEU A 105 -14.04 9.13 -14.03
CA LEU A 105 -13.74 8.43 -15.28
C LEU A 105 -14.69 8.81 -16.45
N ARG A 106 -15.51 9.83 -16.27
CA ARG A 106 -16.51 10.21 -17.28
C ARG A 106 -15.87 10.87 -18.50
N ALA A 107 -16.41 10.55 -19.67
CA ALA A 107 -16.07 11.24 -20.92
C ALA A 107 -16.38 12.76 -20.84
N PRO A 108 -15.70 13.58 -21.65
CA PRO A 108 -16.05 14.99 -21.79
C PRO A 108 -17.54 15.17 -22.12
N LYS A 109 -18.15 16.26 -21.65
CA LYS A 109 -19.56 16.58 -21.95
C LYS A 109 -19.79 16.89 -23.42
N GLU A 110 -18.78 17.48 -24.07
CA GLU A 110 -18.80 17.84 -25.48
C GLU A 110 -17.76 17.04 -26.27
N ALA A 111 -18.08 16.68 -27.49
CA ALA A 111 -17.17 15.99 -28.38
C ALA A 111 -15.89 16.83 -28.61
N GLY A 112 -14.71 16.22 -28.39
CA GLY A 112 -13.42 16.90 -28.48
C GLY A 112 -13.06 17.77 -27.28
N GLY A 113 -13.92 17.87 -26.25
CA GLY A 113 -13.65 18.56 -25.01
C GLY A 113 -12.65 17.80 -24.12
N LYS A 114 -12.28 18.43 -23.01
CA LYS A 114 -11.47 17.77 -21.94
C LYS A 114 -12.40 17.18 -20.89
N PRO A 115 -12.07 16.02 -20.33
CA PRO A 115 -12.80 15.47 -19.20
C PRO A 115 -12.65 16.34 -17.95
N ASP A 116 -13.62 16.30 -17.05
CA ASP A 116 -13.55 17.01 -15.76
C ASP A 116 -12.35 16.53 -14.92
N PHE A 117 -12.04 15.23 -15.00
CA PHE A 117 -10.93 14.59 -14.28
C PHE A 117 -10.10 13.70 -15.23
N PHE A 118 -10.09 12.41 -15.01
CA PHE A 118 -9.22 11.48 -15.74
C PHE A 118 -9.79 11.03 -17.10
N GLY A 119 -11.13 11.02 -17.23
CA GLY A 119 -11.80 10.51 -18.44
C GLY A 119 -11.90 8.99 -18.51
N PRO A 120 -12.51 8.45 -19.58
CA PRO A 120 -12.90 7.03 -19.65
C PRO A 120 -11.73 6.07 -19.94
N SER A 121 -10.61 6.59 -20.40
CA SER A 121 -9.41 5.80 -20.74
C SER A 121 -8.16 6.54 -20.26
N PRO A 122 -7.99 6.71 -18.92
CA PRO A 122 -6.87 7.44 -18.39
C PRO A 122 -5.56 6.70 -18.62
N ALA A 123 -4.50 7.43 -18.91
CA ALA A 123 -3.15 6.90 -18.85
C ALA A 123 -2.80 6.54 -17.40
N ASP A 124 -2.01 5.49 -17.22
CA ASP A 124 -1.49 5.13 -15.92
C ASP A 124 -0.60 6.24 -15.36
N ALA A 125 -0.63 6.41 -14.04
CA ALA A 125 0.36 7.23 -13.37
C ALA A 125 1.64 6.42 -13.14
N ARG A 126 2.80 7.09 -13.15
CA ARG A 126 4.10 6.45 -12.88
C ARG A 126 4.95 7.30 -11.98
N PHE A 127 5.59 6.68 -10.99
CA PHE A 127 6.58 7.33 -10.14
C PHE A 127 7.93 6.62 -10.29
N VAL A 128 8.97 7.39 -10.65
CA VAL A 128 10.35 6.89 -10.77
C VAL A 128 11.25 7.70 -9.86
N SER A 129 11.85 7.07 -8.87
CA SER A 129 12.75 7.74 -7.93
C SER A 129 14.01 8.28 -8.63
N THR A 130 14.44 9.47 -8.25
CA THR A 130 15.66 10.10 -8.73
C THR A 130 16.69 10.30 -7.62
N ARG A 131 16.22 10.39 -6.36
CA ARG A 131 17.08 10.61 -5.20
C ARG A 131 16.42 10.02 -3.95
N VAL A 132 17.23 9.38 -3.12
CA VAL A 132 16.82 8.90 -1.79
C VAL A 132 17.76 9.51 -0.74
N VAL A 133 17.17 10.09 0.30
CA VAL A 133 17.89 10.57 1.49
C VAL A 133 17.30 9.82 2.69
N ALA A 134 18.02 8.81 3.16
CA ALA A 134 17.60 7.99 4.28
C ALA A 134 18.13 8.53 5.61
N LYS A 135 17.30 8.43 6.67
CA LYS A 135 17.64 8.78 8.05
C LYS A 135 16.97 7.78 9.00
N GLY A 136 17.74 6.79 9.47
CA GLY A 136 17.19 5.71 10.31
C GLY A 136 16.09 4.96 9.57
N GLU A 137 14.90 4.88 10.16
CA GLU A 137 13.73 4.21 9.59
C GLU A 137 12.89 5.11 8.66
N THR A 138 13.36 6.30 8.34
CA THR A 138 12.66 7.24 7.47
C THR A 138 13.51 7.62 6.27
N ALA A 139 12.88 8.07 5.19
CA ALA A 139 13.55 8.59 4.03
C ALA A 139 12.71 9.66 3.32
N SER A 140 13.41 10.62 2.69
CA SER A 140 12.83 11.47 1.66
C SER A 140 13.18 10.87 0.30
N VAL A 141 12.18 10.46 -0.46
CA VAL A 141 12.34 9.87 -1.79
C VAL A 141 11.81 10.86 -2.82
N THR A 142 12.71 11.54 -3.51
CA THR A 142 12.37 12.42 -4.62
C THR A 142 12.32 11.61 -5.92
N GLY A 143 11.31 11.86 -6.73
CA GLY A 143 11.12 11.16 -8.01
C GLY A 143 10.28 11.98 -8.98
N ASN A 144 10.22 11.51 -10.20
CA ASN A 144 9.37 12.06 -11.25
C ASN A 144 8.01 11.33 -11.19
N LEU A 145 6.95 12.08 -10.86
CA LEU A 145 5.58 11.61 -10.98
C LEU A 145 5.02 12.05 -12.33
N THR A 146 4.64 11.08 -13.15
CA THR A 146 3.83 11.31 -14.34
C THR A 146 2.37 11.00 -14.00
N LEU A 147 1.50 11.97 -14.15
CA LEU A 147 0.05 11.83 -13.94
C LEU A 147 -0.68 12.62 -15.02
N ASN A 148 -1.71 12.04 -15.62
CA ASN A 148 -2.46 12.67 -16.70
C ASN A 148 -1.56 13.18 -17.86
N GLY A 149 -0.48 12.45 -18.16
CA GLY A 149 0.50 12.79 -19.20
C GLY A 149 1.49 13.90 -18.83
N ILE A 150 1.40 14.48 -17.64
CA ILE A 150 2.29 15.56 -17.17
C ILE A 150 3.25 15.01 -16.13
N THR A 151 4.54 15.30 -16.29
CA THR A 151 5.59 14.87 -15.37
C THR A 151 6.08 16.02 -14.50
N LYS A 152 6.12 15.82 -13.19
CA LYS A 152 6.61 16.76 -12.19
C LYS A 152 7.47 16.06 -11.14
N PRO A 153 8.47 16.73 -10.58
CA PRO A 153 9.19 16.21 -9.42
C PRO A 153 8.29 16.25 -8.18
N VAL A 154 8.26 15.12 -7.46
CA VAL A 154 7.52 14.96 -6.20
C VAL A 154 8.43 14.31 -5.18
N THR A 155 8.34 14.73 -3.91
CA THR A 155 9.08 14.11 -2.81
C THR A 155 8.12 13.42 -1.87
N LEU A 156 8.31 12.12 -1.70
CA LEU A 156 7.60 11.30 -0.73
C LEU A 156 8.35 11.29 0.60
N GLN A 157 7.64 11.52 1.69
CA GLN A 157 8.15 11.24 3.03
C GLN A 157 7.79 9.80 3.37
N VAL A 158 8.80 8.96 3.50
CA VAL A 158 8.65 7.51 3.64
C VAL A 158 9.07 7.07 5.04
N SER A 159 8.33 6.15 5.62
CA SER A 159 8.68 5.46 6.85
C SER A 159 8.65 3.95 6.66
N PHE A 160 9.62 3.27 7.23
CA PHE A 160 9.64 1.81 7.28
C PHE A 160 8.53 1.30 8.19
N TYR A 161 7.67 0.43 7.65
CA TYR A 161 6.57 -0.16 8.39
C TYR A 161 6.97 -1.48 9.02
N GLY A 162 7.63 -2.36 8.24
CA GLY A 162 8.08 -3.65 8.74
C GLY A 162 8.70 -4.54 7.68
N ALA A 163 9.37 -5.58 8.14
CA ALA A 163 9.91 -6.65 7.30
C ALA A 163 9.71 -8.00 7.98
N GLY A 164 9.72 -9.05 7.18
CA GLY A 164 9.64 -10.42 7.67
C GLY A 164 9.44 -11.42 6.54
N LYS A 165 9.41 -12.68 6.92
CA LYS A 165 9.18 -13.77 6.00
C LYS A 165 7.74 -14.24 6.11
N SER A 166 7.00 -14.28 5.00
CA SER A 166 5.64 -14.83 5.00
C SER A 166 5.65 -16.30 5.40
N PRO A 167 4.58 -16.82 6.00
CA PRO A 167 4.45 -18.26 6.29
C PRO A 167 4.66 -19.11 5.03
N ALA A 168 5.18 -20.33 5.19
CA ALA A 168 5.43 -21.23 4.05
C ALA A 168 4.18 -21.46 3.19
N GLN A 169 3.00 -21.54 3.83
CA GLN A 169 1.70 -21.68 3.16
C GLN A 169 1.33 -20.48 2.28
N MET A 170 1.94 -19.31 2.54
CA MET A 170 1.78 -18.07 1.77
C MET A 170 3.01 -17.78 0.88
N GLY A 171 3.82 -18.80 0.59
CA GLY A 171 4.98 -18.71 -0.32
C GLY A 171 6.34 -18.53 0.36
N GLY A 172 6.41 -18.26 1.66
CA GLY A 172 7.68 -18.19 2.41
C GLY A 172 8.67 -17.13 1.94
N LYS A 173 8.20 -16.09 1.25
CA LYS A 173 9.05 -15.03 0.70
C LYS A 173 9.36 -13.93 1.72
N ASP A 174 10.47 -13.22 1.52
CA ASP A 174 10.78 -12.01 2.28
C ASP A 174 9.84 -10.88 1.84
N ASN A 175 9.28 -10.16 2.80
CA ASN A 175 8.34 -9.07 2.56
C ASN A 175 8.84 -7.78 3.22
N LEU A 176 8.56 -6.66 2.59
CA LEU A 176 8.82 -5.31 3.07
C LEU A 176 7.55 -4.49 3.05
N GLY A 177 7.38 -3.65 4.07
CA GLY A 177 6.30 -2.67 4.13
C GLY A 177 6.83 -1.27 4.38
N PHE A 178 6.22 -0.28 3.71
CA PHE A 178 6.47 1.14 3.92
C PHE A 178 5.15 1.90 3.96
N GLU A 179 5.14 2.98 4.73
CA GLU A 179 4.16 4.04 4.57
C GLU A 179 4.84 5.26 3.94
N ALA A 180 4.12 5.96 3.07
CA ALA A 180 4.60 7.20 2.53
C ALA A 180 3.48 8.23 2.46
N HIS A 181 3.85 9.53 2.49
CA HIS A 181 2.91 10.61 2.30
C HIS A 181 3.54 11.76 1.51
N THR A 182 2.70 12.50 0.83
CA THR A 182 3.04 13.75 0.16
C THR A 182 1.78 14.57 -0.09
N THR A 183 1.95 15.81 -0.52
CA THR A 183 0.88 16.66 -1.04
C THR A 183 1.28 17.14 -2.43
N ILE A 184 0.36 17.04 -3.39
CA ILE A 184 0.53 17.55 -4.75
C ILE A 184 -0.58 18.55 -5.06
N LYS A 185 -0.37 19.41 -6.07
CA LYS A 185 -1.42 20.25 -6.66
C LYS A 185 -1.93 19.57 -7.92
N ARG A 186 -3.21 19.17 -7.92
CA ARG A 186 -3.80 18.45 -9.05
C ARG A 186 -3.89 19.29 -10.32
N SER A 187 -4.02 20.62 -10.18
CA SER A 187 -4.00 21.55 -11.32
C SER A 187 -2.67 21.50 -12.08
N GLU A 188 -1.54 21.24 -11.41
CA GLU A 188 -0.23 21.09 -12.04
C GLU A 188 -0.15 19.85 -12.96
N PHE A 189 -1.09 18.92 -12.82
CA PHE A 189 -1.27 17.75 -13.67
C PHE A 189 -2.49 17.86 -14.58
N GLY A 190 -2.98 19.11 -14.81
CA GLY A 190 -4.09 19.38 -15.71
C GLY A 190 -5.47 19.00 -15.17
N ILE A 191 -5.58 18.66 -13.88
CA ILE A 191 -6.83 18.23 -13.24
C ILE A 191 -7.38 19.40 -12.41
N GLY A 192 -7.88 20.44 -13.09
CA GLY A 192 -8.32 21.69 -12.47
C GLY A 192 -9.81 21.82 -12.20
N PHE A 193 -10.63 20.84 -12.58
CA PHE A 193 -12.09 20.94 -12.43
C PHE A 193 -12.49 21.16 -10.96
N GLY A 194 -13.37 22.13 -10.74
CA GLY A 194 -13.92 22.44 -9.42
C GLY A 194 -12.98 23.19 -8.45
N VAL A 195 -11.76 23.57 -8.86
CA VAL A 195 -10.88 24.42 -8.05
C VAL A 195 -11.45 25.86 -8.03
N PRO A 196 -11.50 26.53 -6.85
CA PRO A 196 -11.04 26.11 -5.52
C PRO A 196 -12.10 25.41 -4.66
N MET A 197 -13.34 25.20 -5.15
CA MET A 197 -14.43 24.62 -4.37
C MET A 197 -14.10 23.20 -3.88
N VAL A 198 -13.37 22.43 -4.69
CA VAL A 198 -12.67 21.23 -4.26
C VAL A 198 -11.18 21.57 -4.31
N SER A 199 -10.46 21.34 -3.22
CA SER A 199 -9.07 21.78 -3.06
C SER A 199 -8.20 21.38 -4.24
N ASP A 200 -7.27 22.28 -4.59
CA ASP A 200 -6.19 21.99 -5.53
C ASP A 200 -5.16 21.03 -4.91
N GLU A 201 -4.89 21.22 -3.63
CA GLU A 201 -4.05 20.31 -2.87
C GLU A 201 -4.73 18.96 -2.68
N VAL A 202 -4.00 17.90 -3.05
CA VAL A 202 -4.37 16.50 -2.82
C VAL A 202 -3.31 15.90 -1.91
N LYS A 203 -3.73 15.47 -0.73
CA LYS A 203 -2.89 14.71 0.19
C LYS A 203 -2.89 13.25 -0.26
N LEU A 204 -1.70 12.68 -0.39
CA LEU A 204 -1.52 11.26 -0.71
C LEU A 204 -0.96 10.53 0.51
N LYS A 205 -1.58 9.41 0.85
CA LYS A 205 -1.06 8.43 1.81
C LYS A 205 -0.92 7.10 1.09
N ILE A 206 0.24 6.48 1.21
CA ILE A 206 0.60 5.27 0.48
C ILE A 206 0.93 4.19 1.50
N ALA A 207 0.25 3.05 1.41
CA ALA A 207 0.64 1.81 2.04
C ALA A 207 1.28 0.94 0.96
N ALA A 208 2.59 0.73 1.05
CA ALA A 208 3.33 0.00 0.04
C ALA A 208 3.86 -1.32 0.58
N ALA A 209 3.47 -2.42 -0.04
CA ALA A 209 3.93 -3.76 0.24
C ALA A 209 4.78 -4.30 -0.92
N PHE A 210 5.87 -4.94 -0.60
CA PHE A 210 6.79 -5.52 -1.57
C PHE A 210 7.18 -6.94 -1.15
N THR A 211 7.35 -7.80 -2.15
CA THR A 211 7.81 -9.18 -1.98
C THR A 211 9.12 -9.36 -2.74
N ARG A 212 10.11 -10.01 -2.13
CA ARG A 212 11.40 -10.27 -2.75
C ARG A 212 11.25 -11.28 -3.90
N ASP A 213 11.93 -11.01 -4.99
CA ASP A 213 11.96 -11.85 -6.18
C ASP A 213 12.69 -13.17 -5.94
#